data_ac5cdb1321f24a8707ccd62787f490db
#
_entry.id   ac5cdb1321f24a8707ccd62787f490db
#
_cell.length_a   1.000
_cell.length_b   1.000
_cell.length_c   1.000
_cell.angle_alpha   90.00
_cell.angle_beta   90.00
_cell.angle_gamma   90.00
#
_symmetry.space_group_name_H-M   'P 1'
#
loop_
_entity.id
_entity.type
_entity.pdbx_description
1 polymer ?
#
loop_
_entity_poly.entity_id
_entity_poly.type
_entity_poly.pdbx_seq_one_letter_code
_entity_poly.pdbx_strand_id
1 'polypeptide(L)'
;MKLVNPHYFDVIELSDENPETLVIENPHVFKDVLQALILQSEVDVGEFVLSESETKVLSLSKYTMVLTDIFNYDTYSKQLKTKLTNIIVSNYSEIDGKEKVIGDINELGVKIMNSLPYSVSFKSAISFTDVVKFLDFSFDFSEYEFWDRFIEYISTAFELLNFKLLVTINLKDYVDHEEYVELMKFFQNKKIPLLMIERHQHEELDDISHLTIIEIGRAHV
;
A
#
# COMPACT_ATOMS: atom_id res chain seq x y z
N MET A 1 5.39 -1.43 -17.67
CA MET A 1 4.56 -0.21 -17.48
C MET A 1 5.39 1.03 -17.77
N LYS A 2 4.75 2.20 -17.90
CA LYS A 2 5.47 3.48 -18.09
C LYS A 2 4.89 4.53 -17.17
N LEU A 3 5.76 5.31 -16.55
CA LEU A 3 5.39 6.51 -15.80
C LEU A 3 5.96 7.73 -16.52
N VAL A 4 5.13 8.74 -16.74
CA VAL A 4 5.49 9.97 -17.45
C VAL A 4 5.08 11.17 -16.62
N ASN A 5 5.92 12.19 -16.57
CA ASN A 5 5.54 13.52 -16.15
C ASN A 5 6.32 14.55 -16.97
N PRO A 6 5.69 15.22 -17.95
CA PRO A 6 6.36 16.09 -18.91
C PRO A 6 7.10 17.29 -18.29
N HIS A 7 6.77 17.68 -17.07
CA HIS A 7 7.46 18.78 -16.36
C HIS A 7 8.79 18.36 -15.76
N TYR A 8 8.93 17.06 -15.38
CA TYR A 8 10.09 16.61 -14.62
C TYR A 8 10.93 15.59 -15.37
N PHE A 9 10.29 14.68 -16.14
CA PHE A 9 10.97 13.63 -16.90
C PHE A 9 10.07 13.12 -18.05
N ASP A 10 10.69 12.60 -19.11
CA ASP A 10 9.94 12.13 -20.27
C ASP A 10 9.22 10.80 -19.99
N VAL A 11 9.96 9.71 -19.88
CA VAL A 11 9.42 8.36 -19.68
C VAL A 11 10.33 7.56 -18.76
N ILE A 12 9.74 6.99 -17.71
CA ILE A 12 10.37 5.96 -16.89
C ILE A 12 9.72 4.62 -17.24
N GLU A 13 10.52 3.65 -17.69
CA GLU A 13 10.05 2.30 -17.97
C GLU A 13 10.10 1.47 -16.71
N LEU A 14 8.94 0.96 -16.30
CA LEU A 14 8.78 0.19 -15.06
C LEU A 14 8.57 -1.29 -15.39
N SER A 15 9.39 -2.13 -14.82
CA SER A 15 9.39 -3.58 -14.99
C SER A 15 9.32 -4.29 -13.64
N ASP A 16 8.79 -5.50 -13.65
CA ASP A 16 8.85 -6.40 -12.50
C ASP A 16 10.16 -7.21 -12.45
N GLU A 17 10.97 -7.14 -13.50
CA GLU A 17 12.27 -7.80 -13.57
C GLU A 17 13.41 -6.92 -13.04
N ASN A 18 13.33 -5.61 -13.29
CA ASN A 18 14.37 -4.66 -12.93
C ASN A 18 13.76 -3.47 -12.19
N PRO A 19 14.10 -3.28 -10.91
CA PRO A 19 13.73 -2.08 -10.17
C PRO A 19 14.32 -0.82 -10.82
N GLU A 20 13.56 0.26 -10.78
CA GLU A 20 13.97 1.56 -11.32
C GLU A 20 14.33 2.52 -10.20
N THR A 21 15.44 3.22 -10.34
CA THR A 21 15.86 4.29 -9.43
C THR A 21 15.82 5.63 -10.14
N LEU A 22 15.06 6.57 -9.59
CA LEU A 22 15.00 7.96 -10.03
C LEU A 22 15.75 8.83 -9.02
N VAL A 23 16.92 9.34 -9.40
CA VAL A 23 17.70 10.26 -8.58
C VAL A 23 17.38 11.71 -8.93
N ILE A 24 17.01 12.51 -7.93
CA ILE A 24 16.69 13.94 -8.07
C ILE A 24 17.53 14.74 -7.07
N GLU A 25 18.70 15.20 -7.49
CA GLU A 25 19.64 15.89 -6.61
C GLU A 25 19.20 17.30 -6.20
N ASN A 26 18.40 17.98 -7.08
CA ASN A 26 17.90 19.31 -6.75
C ASN A 26 16.80 19.25 -5.69
N PRO A 27 16.98 19.88 -4.50
CA PRO A 27 16.02 19.81 -3.39
C PRO A 27 14.65 20.39 -3.72
N HIS A 28 14.58 21.39 -4.57
CA HIS A 28 13.31 22.01 -4.95
C HIS A 28 12.54 21.09 -5.90
N VAL A 29 13.21 20.56 -6.91
CA VAL A 29 12.61 19.60 -7.85
C VAL A 29 12.19 18.33 -7.13
N PHE A 30 13.05 17.79 -6.26
CA PHE A 30 12.71 16.62 -5.44
C PHE A 30 11.43 16.83 -4.64
N LYS A 31 11.36 17.96 -3.90
CA LYS A 31 10.16 18.31 -3.13
C LYS A 31 8.93 18.44 -4.02
N ASP A 32 9.04 19.13 -5.15
CA ASP A 32 7.91 19.40 -6.04
C ASP A 32 7.40 18.10 -6.70
N VAL A 33 8.30 17.22 -7.15
CA VAL A 33 7.97 15.87 -7.67
C VAL A 33 7.23 15.05 -6.61
N LEU A 34 7.77 15.00 -5.39
CA LEU A 34 7.12 14.23 -4.32
C LEU A 34 5.76 14.77 -3.94
N GLN A 35 5.62 16.09 -3.79
CA GLN A 35 4.32 16.70 -3.48
C GLN A 35 3.27 16.41 -4.55
N ALA A 36 3.64 16.53 -5.84
CA ALA A 36 2.75 16.24 -6.95
C ALA A 36 2.37 14.74 -7.01
N LEU A 37 3.35 13.84 -6.81
CA LEU A 37 3.12 12.39 -6.83
C LEU A 37 2.22 11.95 -5.67
N ILE A 38 2.51 12.40 -4.44
CA ILE A 38 1.73 12.06 -3.25
C ILE A 38 0.30 12.56 -3.41
N LEU A 39 0.11 13.84 -3.78
CA LEU A 39 -1.22 14.39 -4.00
C LEU A 39 -2.01 13.60 -5.05
N GLN A 40 -1.38 13.26 -6.18
CA GLN A 40 -2.06 12.49 -7.22
C GLN A 40 -2.33 11.05 -6.81
N SER A 41 -1.49 10.45 -5.97
CA SER A 41 -1.75 9.12 -5.43
C SER A 41 -2.94 9.09 -4.46
N GLU A 42 -3.33 10.21 -3.88
CA GLU A 42 -4.49 10.33 -2.99
C GLU A 42 -5.79 10.66 -3.73
N VAL A 43 -5.74 11.66 -4.62
CA VAL A 43 -6.95 12.25 -5.24
C VAL A 43 -7.08 12.03 -6.74
N ASP A 44 -6.11 11.37 -7.37
CA ASP A 44 -6.04 11.05 -8.81
C ASP A 44 -6.10 12.30 -9.74
N VAL A 45 -5.66 13.45 -9.23
CA VAL A 45 -5.61 14.70 -9.99
C VAL A 45 -4.18 15.19 -10.06
N GLY A 46 -3.61 15.25 -11.27
CA GLY A 46 -2.23 15.68 -11.49
C GLY A 46 -1.75 15.33 -12.90
N GLU A 47 -0.46 15.46 -13.12
CA GLU A 47 0.16 15.36 -14.45
C GLU A 47 0.99 14.09 -14.65
N PHE A 48 1.10 13.25 -13.62
CA PHE A 48 1.68 11.93 -13.79
C PHE A 48 0.74 11.03 -14.58
N VAL A 49 1.26 10.38 -15.59
CA VAL A 49 0.54 9.40 -16.39
C VAL A 49 1.17 8.04 -16.19
N LEU A 50 0.48 7.15 -15.50
CA LEU A 50 0.84 5.74 -15.39
C LEU A 50 0.13 4.97 -16.49
N SER A 51 0.86 4.20 -17.30
CA SER A 51 0.28 3.40 -18.37
C SER A 51 0.80 1.96 -18.36
N GLU A 52 -0.11 1.02 -18.56
CA GLU A 52 0.22 -0.41 -18.71
C GLU A 52 0.60 -0.74 -20.16
N SER A 53 0.03 -0.01 -21.13
CA SER A 53 0.31 -0.09 -22.56
C SER A 53 0.03 1.27 -23.21
N GLU A 54 0.30 1.41 -24.50
CA GLU A 54 0.05 2.64 -25.26
C GLU A 54 -1.41 3.11 -25.21
N THR A 55 -2.33 2.19 -24.99
CA THR A 55 -3.79 2.47 -25.00
C THR A 55 -4.44 2.38 -23.61
N LYS A 56 -3.71 1.95 -22.57
CA LYS A 56 -4.27 1.71 -21.25
C LYS A 56 -3.59 2.56 -20.17
N VAL A 57 -4.21 3.68 -19.86
CA VAL A 57 -3.83 4.54 -18.73
C VAL A 57 -4.45 3.98 -17.44
N LEU A 58 -3.66 4.00 -16.37
CA LEU A 58 -4.05 3.55 -15.04
C LEU A 58 -4.23 4.75 -14.11
N SER A 59 -5.22 4.68 -13.22
CA SER A 59 -5.36 5.62 -12.11
C SER A 59 -4.20 5.46 -11.14
N LEU A 60 -3.48 6.53 -10.87
CA LEU A 60 -2.34 6.51 -9.96
C LEU A 60 -2.80 6.17 -8.54
N SER A 61 -3.88 6.81 -8.07
CA SER A 61 -4.44 6.62 -6.72
C SER A 61 -4.91 5.18 -6.46
N LYS A 62 -5.32 4.48 -7.51
CA LYS A 62 -5.86 3.12 -7.38
C LYS A 62 -4.79 2.03 -7.49
N TYR A 63 -3.77 2.26 -8.30
CA TYR A 63 -2.83 1.21 -8.68
C TYR A 63 -1.40 1.44 -8.19
N THR A 64 -1.14 2.55 -7.50
CA THR A 64 0.20 2.85 -6.96
C THR A 64 0.17 2.88 -5.44
N MET A 65 1.08 2.15 -4.84
CA MET A 65 1.39 2.23 -3.41
C MET A 65 2.58 3.16 -3.25
N VAL A 66 2.39 4.30 -2.58
CA VAL A 66 3.47 5.26 -2.30
C VAL A 66 3.83 5.20 -0.83
N LEU A 67 5.08 4.86 -0.54
CA LEU A 67 5.64 4.80 0.81
C LEU A 67 6.62 5.95 1.00
N THR A 68 6.18 6.96 1.74
CA THR A 68 6.98 8.15 2.06
C THR A 68 7.85 7.97 3.29
N ASP A 69 7.56 6.97 4.10
CA ASP A 69 8.27 6.64 5.33
C ASP A 69 8.28 5.12 5.50
N ILE A 70 9.47 4.53 5.47
CA ILE A 70 9.64 3.08 5.63
C ILE A 70 9.39 2.59 7.05
N PHE A 71 9.38 3.49 8.04
CA PHE A 71 9.09 3.16 9.43
C PHE A 71 7.61 3.29 9.78
N ASN A 72 6.83 4.00 8.95
CA ASN A 72 5.39 4.23 9.13
C ASN A 72 4.62 3.89 7.84
N TYR A 73 4.76 2.64 7.41
CA TYR A 73 4.22 2.15 6.13
C TYR A 73 2.78 1.61 6.21
N ASP A 74 2.14 1.69 7.38
CA ASP A 74 0.80 1.13 7.62
C ASP A 74 -0.36 1.98 7.07
N THR A 75 -0.06 2.91 6.19
CA THR A 75 -1.00 3.86 5.55
C THR A 75 -2.24 3.17 4.97
N TYR A 76 -2.11 1.94 4.48
CA TYR A 76 -3.20 1.17 3.88
C TYR A 76 -3.90 0.20 4.85
N SER A 77 -3.57 0.21 6.14
CA SER A 77 -4.10 -0.72 7.14
C SER A 77 -5.62 -0.73 7.21
N LYS A 78 -6.28 0.43 7.09
CA LYS A 78 -7.74 0.53 7.06
C LYS A 78 -8.36 -0.17 5.84
N GLN A 79 -7.72 -0.04 4.67
CA GLN A 79 -8.18 -0.69 3.43
C GLN A 79 -7.98 -2.20 3.51
N LEU A 80 -6.81 -2.65 4.01
CA LEU A 80 -6.49 -4.05 4.25
C LEU A 80 -7.47 -4.69 5.23
N LYS A 81 -7.78 -4.03 6.34
CA LYS A 81 -8.78 -4.48 7.32
C LYS A 81 -10.17 -4.62 6.70
N THR A 82 -10.56 -3.68 5.84
CA THR A 82 -11.84 -3.76 5.12
C THR A 82 -11.85 -4.96 4.17
N LYS A 83 -10.78 -5.22 3.45
CA LYS A 83 -10.65 -6.38 2.57
C LYS A 83 -10.67 -7.69 3.37
N LEU A 84 -9.93 -7.77 4.48
CA LEU A 84 -9.93 -8.92 5.36
C LEU A 84 -11.34 -9.22 5.89
N THR A 85 -12.07 -8.21 6.36
CA THR A 85 -13.47 -8.35 6.79
C THR A 85 -14.33 -8.94 5.69
N ASN A 86 -14.21 -8.45 4.45
CA ASN A 86 -14.99 -8.95 3.31
C ASN A 86 -14.62 -10.41 2.97
N ILE A 87 -13.34 -10.77 3.02
CA ILE A 87 -12.87 -12.14 2.81
C ILE A 87 -13.45 -13.07 3.88
N ILE A 88 -13.40 -12.68 5.14
CA ILE A 88 -13.96 -13.48 6.24
C ILE A 88 -15.47 -13.66 6.06
N VAL A 89 -16.20 -12.59 5.79
CA VAL A 89 -17.66 -12.66 5.60
C VAL A 89 -18.04 -13.54 4.40
N SER A 90 -17.30 -13.45 3.30
CA SER A 90 -17.62 -14.26 2.10
C SER A 90 -17.25 -15.73 2.24
N ASN A 91 -16.11 -16.04 2.86
CA ASN A 91 -15.57 -17.40 2.89
C ASN A 91 -16.04 -18.21 4.11
N TYR A 92 -16.41 -17.53 5.19
CA TYR A 92 -16.79 -18.17 6.46
C TYR A 92 -18.22 -17.88 6.88
N SER A 93 -19.09 -17.49 5.95
CA SER A 93 -20.53 -17.25 6.22
C SER A 93 -21.26 -18.48 6.73
N GLU A 94 -20.77 -19.67 6.44
CA GLU A 94 -21.37 -20.95 6.86
C GLU A 94 -20.58 -21.64 8.01
N ILE A 95 -19.78 -20.86 8.76
CA ILE A 95 -19.03 -21.41 9.91
C ILE A 95 -19.96 -21.95 10.99
N ASP A 96 -19.66 -23.15 11.49
CA ASP A 96 -20.45 -23.81 12.54
C ASP A 96 -20.48 -22.97 13.82
N GLY A 97 -21.66 -22.92 14.44
CA GLY A 97 -21.86 -22.23 15.72
C GLY A 97 -22.19 -20.74 15.60
N LYS A 98 -22.16 -20.13 14.41
CA LYS A 98 -22.50 -18.71 14.22
C LYS A 98 -23.90 -18.35 14.71
N GLU A 99 -24.91 -19.20 14.43
CA GLU A 99 -26.30 -19.00 14.84
C GLU A 99 -26.43 -19.03 16.36
N LYS A 100 -25.68 -19.91 17.03
CA LYS A 100 -25.66 -19.98 18.49
C LYS A 100 -25.09 -18.70 19.09
N VAL A 101 -23.93 -18.22 18.60
CA VAL A 101 -23.31 -16.98 19.08
C VAL A 101 -24.25 -15.79 18.89
N ILE A 102 -24.87 -15.66 17.72
CA ILE A 102 -25.83 -14.59 17.42
C ILE A 102 -27.05 -14.68 18.36
N GLY A 103 -27.55 -15.90 18.61
CA GLY A 103 -28.63 -16.15 19.55
C GLY A 103 -28.30 -15.75 20.97
N ASP A 104 -27.13 -16.14 21.48
CA ASP A 104 -26.64 -15.80 22.80
C ASP A 104 -26.49 -14.27 23.01
N ILE A 105 -26.00 -13.55 21.97
CA ILE A 105 -25.89 -12.08 21.99
C ILE A 105 -27.29 -11.43 22.07
N ASN A 106 -28.23 -11.91 21.26
CA ASN A 106 -29.61 -11.41 21.30
C ASN A 106 -30.28 -11.67 22.63
N GLU A 107 -30.10 -12.86 23.22
CA GLU A 107 -30.62 -13.19 24.56
C GLU A 107 -30.05 -12.27 25.65
N LEU A 108 -28.74 -11.98 25.56
CA LEU A 108 -28.10 -11.01 26.47
C LEU A 108 -28.72 -9.61 26.29
N GLY A 109 -28.94 -9.15 25.06
CA GLY A 109 -29.59 -7.87 24.79
C GLY A 109 -31.00 -7.77 25.40
N VAL A 110 -31.80 -8.82 25.28
CA VAL A 110 -33.13 -8.90 25.89
C VAL A 110 -33.05 -8.86 27.39
N LYS A 111 -32.13 -9.59 28.04
CA LYS A 111 -31.94 -9.58 29.48
C LYS A 111 -31.57 -8.19 29.99
N ILE A 112 -30.64 -7.51 29.33
CA ILE A 112 -30.26 -6.13 29.68
C ILE A 112 -31.46 -5.18 29.52
N MET A 113 -32.16 -5.23 28.40
CA MET A 113 -33.32 -4.39 28.11
C MET A 113 -34.37 -4.53 29.23
N ASN A 114 -34.68 -5.77 29.64
CA ASN A 114 -35.69 -6.06 30.67
C ASN A 114 -35.24 -5.68 32.08
N SER A 115 -33.94 -5.50 32.33
CA SER A 115 -33.42 -5.10 33.64
C SER A 115 -33.36 -3.59 33.84
N LEU A 116 -33.53 -2.79 32.78
CA LEU A 116 -33.46 -1.34 32.85
C LEU A 116 -34.83 -0.73 33.24
N PRO A 117 -34.83 0.33 34.08
CA PRO A 117 -36.06 1.05 34.45
C PRO A 117 -36.56 2.03 33.35
N TYR A 118 -36.00 1.94 32.17
CA TYR A 118 -36.28 2.83 31.05
C TYR A 118 -36.80 2.05 29.83
N SER A 119 -37.59 2.68 28.99
CA SER A 119 -37.98 2.12 27.71
C SER A 119 -36.80 2.27 26.72
N VAL A 120 -36.10 1.17 26.46
CA VAL A 120 -34.95 1.10 25.57
C VAL A 120 -35.15 0.06 24.49
N SER A 121 -34.44 0.19 23.39
CA SER A 121 -34.37 -0.82 22.36
C SER A 121 -32.92 -1.11 22.01
N PHE A 122 -32.67 -2.25 21.39
CA PHE A 122 -31.36 -2.62 20.88
C PHE A 122 -31.48 -3.21 19.48
N LYS A 123 -30.35 -3.33 18.75
CA LYS A 123 -30.29 -3.96 17.44
C LYS A 123 -30.46 -5.47 17.59
N SER A 124 -31.66 -5.99 17.35
CA SER A 124 -31.97 -7.42 17.46
C SER A 124 -31.64 -8.24 16.21
N ALA A 125 -31.52 -7.60 15.05
CA ALA A 125 -31.11 -8.23 13.80
C ALA A 125 -29.58 -8.20 13.65
N ILE A 126 -28.86 -9.01 14.44
CA ILE A 126 -27.42 -9.13 14.38
C ILE A 126 -27.06 -10.09 13.23
N SER A 127 -26.21 -9.62 12.33
CA SER A 127 -25.67 -10.42 11.22
C SER A 127 -24.30 -11.00 11.56
N PHE A 128 -23.87 -12.01 10.81
CA PHE A 128 -22.49 -12.52 10.91
C PHE A 128 -21.45 -11.40 10.63
N THR A 129 -21.75 -10.49 9.71
CA THR A 129 -20.91 -9.31 9.44
C THR A 129 -20.75 -8.42 10.70
N ASP A 130 -21.80 -8.26 11.51
CA ASP A 130 -21.70 -7.49 12.76
C ASP A 130 -20.77 -8.18 13.76
N VAL A 131 -20.84 -9.52 13.86
CA VAL A 131 -19.95 -10.31 14.69
C VAL A 131 -18.50 -10.19 14.24
N VAL A 132 -18.23 -10.32 12.95
CA VAL A 132 -16.87 -10.17 12.39
C VAL A 132 -16.31 -8.78 12.64
N LYS A 133 -17.12 -7.73 12.45
CA LYS A 133 -16.72 -6.35 12.79
C LYS A 133 -16.48 -6.13 14.27
N PHE A 134 -17.25 -6.78 15.13
CA PHE A 134 -17.06 -6.70 16.58
C PHE A 134 -15.76 -7.38 17.02
N LEU A 135 -15.39 -8.52 16.40
CA LEU A 135 -14.14 -9.24 16.67
C LEU A 135 -12.90 -8.49 16.17
N ASP A 136 -13.10 -7.53 15.30
CA ASP A 136 -12.09 -6.56 14.88
C ASP A 136 -10.79 -7.18 14.30
N PHE A 137 -10.95 -8.17 13.42
CA PHE A 137 -9.81 -8.83 12.78
C PHE A 137 -8.89 -7.84 12.08
N SER A 138 -7.60 -8.02 12.25
CA SER A 138 -6.53 -7.27 11.59
C SER A 138 -5.37 -8.20 11.24
N PHE A 139 -4.55 -7.81 10.27
CA PHE A 139 -3.28 -8.48 10.04
C PHE A 139 -2.34 -8.17 11.20
N ASP A 140 -1.61 -9.17 11.65
CA ASP A 140 -0.63 -9.06 12.72
C ASP A 140 0.75 -9.45 12.18
N PHE A 141 1.61 -8.45 12.10
CA PHE A 141 3.00 -8.60 11.66
C PHE A 141 3.99 -8.36 12.82
N SER A 142 3.53 -8.34 14.06
CA SER A 142 4.33 -7.96 15.23
C SER A 142 5.47 -8.92 15.57
N GLU A 143 5.35 -10.20 15.17
CA GLU A 143 6.37 -11.23 15.41
C GLU A 143 7.52 -11.20 14.41
N TYR A 144 7.39 -10.44 13.33
CA TYR A 144 8.42 -10.35 12.29
C TYR A 144 9.48 -9.31 12.64
N GLU A 145 10.73 -9.55 12.24
CA GLU A 145 11.78 -8.56 12.19
C GLU A 145 11.42 -7.41 11.23
N PHE A 146 12.15 -6.30 11.27
CA PHE A 146 11.75 -5.07 10.56
C PHE A 146 11.53 -5.30 9.05
N TRP A 147 12.52 -5.89 8.36
CA TRP A 147 12.44 -6.08 6.91
C TRP A 147 11.43 -7.16 6.52
N ASP A 148 11.33 -8.25 7.29
CA ASP A 148 10.32 -9.27 7.05
C ASP A 148 8.90 -8.71 7.22
N ARG A 149 8.68 -7.87 8.22
CA ARG A 149 7.41 -7.17 8.44
C ARG A 149 7.08 -6.25 7.28
N PHE A 150 8.05 -5.47 6.80
CA PHE A 150 7.92 -4.58 5.65
C PHE A 150 7.52 -5.37 4.39
N ILE A 151 8.22 -6.46 4.12
CA ILE A 151 7.99 -7.37 3.00
C ILE A 151 6.58 -7.99 3.07
N GLU A 152 6.19 -8.55 4.22
CA GLU A 152 4.88 -9.18 4.41
C GLU A 152 3.73 -8.17 4.26
N TYR A 153 3.90 -6.96 4.79
CA TYR A 153 2.92 -5.90 4.62
C TYR A 153 2.73 -5.53 3.16
N ILE A 154 3.81 -5.29 2.41
CA ILE A 154 3.76 -4.95 0.98
C ILE A 154 3.14 -6.08 0.19
N SER A 155 3.58 -7.34 0.41
CA SER A 155 3.03 -8.51 -0.27
C SER A 155 1.52 -8.63 -0.07
N THR A 156 1.06 -8.49 1.18
CA THR A 156 -0.35 -8.52 1.53
C THR A 156 -1.14 -7.37 0.87
N ALA A 157 -0.56 -6.16 0.85
CA ALA A 157 -1.19 -5.01 0.22
C ALA A 157 -1.32 -5.18 -1.31
N PHE A 158 -0.29 -5.66 -1.98
CA PHE A 158 -0.34 -5.94 -3.42
C PHE A 158 -1.37 -7.01 -3.76
N GLU A 159 -1.41 -8.09 -2.99
CA GLU A 159 -2.37 -9.18 -3.20
C GLU A 159 -3.81 -8.71 -3.02
N LEU A 160 -4.11 -7.98 -1.95
CA LEU A 160 -5.48 -7.66 -1.57
C LEU A 160 -6.01 -6.35 -2.16
N LEU A 161 -5.16 -5.36 -2.39
CA LEU A 161 -5.56 -4.04 -2.88
C LEU A 161 -5.31 -3.86 -4.39
N ASN A 162 -4.70 -4.87 -5.03
CA ASN A 162 -4.44 -4.90 -6.47
C ASN A 162 -3.54 -3.75 -6.96
N PHE A 163 -2.55 -3.37 -6.15
CA PHE A 163 -1.51 -2.44 -6.58
C PHE A 163 -0.67 -3.02 -7.72
N LYS A 164 -0.14 -2.16 -8.56
CA LYS A 164 0.68 -2.51 -9.73
C LYS A 164 2.04 -1.83 -9.72
N LEU A 165 2.23 -0.84 -8.89
CA LEU A 165 3.47 -0.10 -8.73
C LEU A 165 3.70 0.20 -7.26
N LEU A 166 4.88 -0.13 -6.77
CA LEU A 166 5.41 0.35 -5.50
C LEU A 166 6.33 1.54 -5.77
N VAL A 167 6.12 2.63 -5.05
CA VAL A 167 7.04 3.77 -5.03
C VAL A 167 7.56 3.94 -3.61
N THR A 168 8.87 3.97 -3.46
CA THR A 168 9.54 4.25 -2.18
C THR A 168 10.36 5.53 -2.27
N ILE A 169 10.53 6.20 -1.14
CA ILE A 169 11.27 7.45 -1.04
C ILE A 169 12.49 7.25 -0.15
N ASN A 170 13.68 7.52 -0.69
CA ASN A 170 14.96 7.37 0.00
C ASN A 170 15.14 6.00 0.67
N LEU A 171 14.69 4.92 0.02
CA LEU A 171 14.83 3.57 0.54
C LEU A 171 16.30 3.18 0.75
N LYS A 172 17.17 3.60 -0.18
CA LYS A 172 18.60 3.27 -0.14
C LYS A 172 19.35 3.87 1.05
N ASP A 173 18.81 4.91 1.70
CA ASP A 173 19.38 5.50 2.91
C ASP A 173 19.30 4.57 4.14
N TYR A 174 18.48 3.51 4.08
CA TYR A 174 18.13 2.69 5.23
C TYR A 174 18.49 1.21 5.10
N VAL A 175 19.14 0.84 4.00
CA VAL A 175 19.52 -0.55 3.70
C VAL A 175 21.04 -0.64 3.52
N ASP A 176 21.63 -1.71 4.00
CA ASP A 176 22.96 -2.09 3.56
C ASP A 176 22.91 -2.89 2.24
N HIS A 177 24.08 -3.25 1.70
CA HIS A 177 24.16 -3.94 0.43
C HIS A 177 23.46 -5.32 0.44
N GLU A 178 23.58 -6.08 1.54
CA GLU A 178 23.02 -7.42 1.66
C GLU A 178 21.48 -7.33 1.76
N GLU A 179 20.97 -6.45 2.61
CA GLU A 179 19.53 -6.18 2.76
C GLU A 179 18.92 -5.69 1.43
N TYR A 180 19.62 -4.79 0.72
CA TYR A 180 19.16 -4.29 -0.57
C TYR A 180 19.04 -5.39 -1.60
N VAL A 181 20.05 -6.25 -1.73
CA VAL A 181 20.02 -7.42 -2.64
C VAL A 181 18.86 -8.34 -2.32
N GLU A 182 18.60 -8.60 -1.04
CA GLU A 182 17.49 -9.46 -0.62
C GLU A 182 16.14 -8.84 -0.94
N LEU A 183 15.95 -7.53 -0.67
CA LEU A 183 14.74 -6.81 -1.02
C LEU A 183 14.48 -6.80 -2.54
N MET A 184 15.51 -6.54 -3.36
CA MET A 184 15.36 -6.55 -4.81
C MET A 184 14.98 -7.92 -5.33
N LYS A 185 15.61 -8.99 -4.83
CA LYS A 185 15.22 -10.38 -5.15
C LYS A 185 13.78 -10.68 -4.77
N PHE A 186 13.34 -10.20 -3.61
CA PHE A 186 11.97 -10.37 -3.18
C PHE A 186 10.99 -9.71 -4.15
N PHE A 187 11.18 -8.43 -4.49
CA PHE A 187 10.29 -7.71 -5.40
C PHE A 187 10.24 -8.34 -6.80
N GLN A 188 11.39 -8.77 -7.33
CA GLN A 188 11.48 -9.51 -8.59
C GLN A 188 10.70 -10.84 -8.53
N ASN A 189 10.91 -11.65 -7.48
CA ASN A 189 10.21 -12.94 -7.31
C ASN A 189 8.69 -12.77 -7.17
N LYS A 190 8.25 -11.72 -6.51
CA LYS A 190 6.82 -11.38 -6.35
C LYS A 190 6.24 -10.62 -7.55
N LYS A 191 7.07 -10.28 -8.53
CA LYS A 191 6.69 -9.48 -9.71
C LYS A 191 6.05 -8.15 -9.31
N ILE A 192 6.66 -7.47 -8.36
CA ILE A 192 6.25 -6.15 -7.88
C ILE A 192 7.13 -5.10 -8.58
N PRO A 193 6.61 -4.35 -9.53
CA PRO A 193 7.33 -3.23 -10.12
C PRO A 193 7.64 -2.19 -9.06
N LEU A 194 8.91 -1.81 -8.95
CA LEU A 194 9.41 -0.89 -7.93
C LEU A 194 10.06 0.33 -8.58
N LEU A 195 9.64 1.53 -8.15
CA LEU A 195 10.30 2.80 -8.42
C LEU A 195 10.83 3.36 -7.09
N MET A 196 12.12 3.51 -6.99
CA MET A 196 12.80 4.18 -5.87
C MET A 196 13.08 5.63 -6.28
N ILE A 197 12.58 6.60 -5.52
CA ILE A 197 12.89 8.02 -5.71
C ILE A 197 13.90 8.42 -4.64
N GLU A 198 15.12 8.69 -5.08
CA GLU A 198 16.26 8.93 -4.22
C GLU A 198 16.75 10.38 -4.33
N ARG A 199 17.25 10.90 -3.21
CA ARG A 199 17.80 12.25 -3.15
C ARG A 199 19.26 12.32 -3.64
N HIS A 200 19.96 11.20 -3.51
CA HIS A 200 21.37 11.06 -3.83
C HIS A 200 21.64 9.76 -4.58
N GLN A 201 22.75 9.72 -5.31
CA GLN A 201 23.28 8.48 -5.86
C GLN A 201 23.91 7.63 -4.75
N HIS A 202 23.75 6.32 -4.84
CA HIS A 202 24.31 5.33 -3.93
C HIS A 202 25.18 4.38 -4.74
N GLU A 203 26.42 4.75 -5.04
CA GLU A 203 27.31 4.06 -5.98
C GLU A 203 27.39 2.54 -5.76
N GLU A 204 27.35 2.09 -4.50
CA GLU A 204 27.42 0.66 -4.14
C GLU A 204 26.11 -0.11 -4.42
N LEU A 205 24.98 0.58 -4.55
CA LEU A 205 23.64 0.00 -4.73
C LEU A 205 23.07 0.25 -6.12
N ASP A 206 23.61 1.24 -6.85
CA ASP A 206 23.05 1.67 -8.14
C ASP A 206 23.30 0.65 -9.27
N ASP A 207 24.30 -0.21 -9.14
CA ASP A 207 24.59 -1.27 -10.11
C ASP A 207 23.51 -2.38 -10.18
N ILE A 208 22.60 -2.44 -9.18
CA ILE A 208 21.58 -3.49 -9.08
C ILE A 208 20.23 -3.05 -9.67
N SER A 209 20.05 -1.74 -9.89
CA SER A 209 18.82 -1.15 -10.42
C SER A 209 19.11 -0.36 -11.70
N HIS A 210 18.09 -0.19 -12.53
CA HIS A 210 18.20 0.76 -13.65
C HIS A 210 18.12 2.19 -13.09
N LEU A 211 19.06 3.05 -13.50
CA LEU A 211 19.25 4.38 -12.94
C LEU A 211 18.83 5.48 -13.91
N THR A 212 17.88 6.32 -13.51
CA THR A 212 17.50 7.56 -14.19
C THR A 212 17.87 8.76 -13.32
N ILE A 213 18.70 9.67 -13.83
CA ILE A 213 19.13 10.87 -13.11
C ILE A 213 18.50 12.12 -13.71
N ILE A 214 17.84 12.92 -12.88
CA ILE A 214 17.40 14.27 -13.26
C ILE A 214 18.49 15.26 -12.88
N GLU A 215 19.29 15.67 -13.88
CA GLU A 215 20.33 16.68 -13.69
C GLU A 215 19.75 18.11 -13.66
N ILE A 216 20.40 18.98 -12.87
CA ILE A 216 20.12 20.41 -12.85
C ILE A 216 20.56 21.01 -14.18
N GLY A 217 19.63 21.26 -15.13
CA GLY A 217 20.05 21.93 -16.38
C GLY A 217 19.02 22.03 -17.49
N ARG A 218 17.89 21.37 -17.41
CA ARG A 218 16.80 21.56 -18.37
C ARG A 218 15.64 22.35 -17.76
N ALA A 219 15.92 23.61 -17.43
CA ALA A 219 14.86 24.61 -17.41
C ALA A 219 14.51 24.85 -18.88
N HIS A 220 13.42 24.30 -19.37
CA HIS A 220 12.82 24.77 -20.60
C HIS A 220 12.33 26.20 -20.32
N VAL A 221 13.05 27.18 -20.93
CA VAL A 221 12.64 28.57 -21.03
C VAL A 221 11.45 28.63 -22.01
#